data_d91784dbff61908c94ed824133b7dcef
#
_entry.id   d91784dbff61908c94ed824133b7dcef
#
_cell.length_a   1.000
_cell.length_b   1.000
_cell.length_c   1.000
_cell.angle_alpha   90.00
_cell.angle_beta   90.00
_cell.angle_gamma   90.00
#
_symmetry.space_group_name_H-M   'P 1'
#
loop_
_entity.id
_entity.type
_entity.pdbx_description
1 polymer ?
#
loop_
_entity_poly.entity_id
_entity_poly.type
_entity_poly.pdbx_seq_one_letter_code
_entity_poly.pdbx_strand_id
1 'polypeptide(L)'
;MQELKTVGFSYSDILKNQFNIFYSGGNCAEDIQIHLGKHLKSIPGNHVPSADTISRGIKELSTQNTSFTSNQGKTYDFNINTKLNLLNIKSLLLTKQLKKDTYYDFDYDNQIIATEKYDTKHTYKHTKGYFPGVATIGNKIVYIENRDGNANVKLEQASTLSRAYKLLKENGIKINRSRMDAGSYSKDIINEVASNSKLFYIRANKCAEIFRSVLDTEWRTISIFSIHQFANMLNNWLIYNYTKTFGIKFRYNK
;
A
#
# COMPACT_ATOMS: atom_id res chain seq x y z
N MET A 1 -4.87 -22.63 9.50
CA MET A 1 -5.10 -23.97 8.92
C MET A 1 -4.77 -23.88 7.45
N GLN A 2 -3.80 -24.63 6.97
CA GLN A 2 -3.46 -24.72 5.55
C GLN A 2 -4.53 -25.65 4.93
N GLU A 3 -5.38 -25.13 4.07
CA GLU A 3 -6.21 -26.00 3.23
C GLU A 3 -5.26 -26.70 2.25
N LEU A 4 -5.00 -27.97 2.50
CA LEU A 4 -4.23 -28.80 1.60
C LEU A 4 -5.12 -29.10 0.39
N LYS A 5 -4.70 -28.68 -0.78
CA LYS A 5 -5.33 -29.06 -2.03
C LYS A 5 -5.02 -30.53 -2.28
N THR A 6 -6.03 -31.38 -2.21
CA THR A 6 -5.89 -32.85 -2.27
C THR A 6 -5.78 -33.36 -3.71
N VAL A 7 -6.15 -32.57 -4.70
CA VAL A 7 -6.14 -32.97 -6.12
C VAL A 7 -5.50 -31.87 -6.96
N GLY A 8 -4.60 -32.23 -7.85
CA GLY A 8 -3.91 -31.32 -8.78
C GLY A 8 -2.67 -30.66 -8.18
N PHE A 9 -2.27 -29.51 -8.72
CA PHE A 9 -1.12 -28.75 -8.25
C PHE A 9 -1.40 -28.10 -6.91
N SER A 10 -0.40 -28.13 -6.02
CA SER A 10 -0.50 -27.44 -4.73
C SER A 10 -0.52 -25.90 -4.92
N TYR A 11 -1.07 -25.17 -3.96
CA TYR A 11 -0.98 -23.71 -3.99
C TYR A 11 0.47 -23.21 -3.93
N SER A 12 1.36 -23.98 -3.32
CA SER A 12 2.80 -23.71 -3.32
C SER A 12 3.38 -23.75 -4.75
N ASP A 13 3.01 -24.79 -5.54
CA ASP A 13 3.45 -24.90 -6.93
C ASP A 13 2.90 -23.74 -7.79
N ILE A 14 1.63 -23.38 -7.58
CA ILE A 14 0.98 -22.28 -8.29
C ILE A 14 1.68 -20.95 -7.99
N LEU A 15 1.85 -20.61 -6.72
CA LEU A 15 2.50 -19.35 -6.30
C LEU A 15 3.98 -19.31 -6.71
N LYS A 16 4.70 -20.42 -6.59
CA LYS A 16 6.11 -20.54 -7.01
C LYS A 16 6.25 -20.27 -8.52
N ASN A 17 5.38 -20.88 -9.33
CA ASN A 17 5.45 -20.67 -10.78
C ASN A 17 4.96 -19.28 -11.18
N GLN A 18 3.97 -18.71 -10.51
CA GLN A 18 3.59 -17.30 -10.68
C GLN A 18 4.76 -16.36 -10.36
N PHE A 19 5.47 -16.60 -9.27
CA PHE A 19 6.69 -15.86 -8.93
C PHE A 19 7.77 -16.02 -10.01
N ASN A 20 8.02 -17.25 -10.47
CA ASN A 20 9.02 -17.53 -11.49
C ASN A 20 8.74 -16.82 -12.82
N ILE A 21 7.46 -16.66 -13.22
CA ILE A 21 7.08 -15.90 -14.41
C ILE A 21 7.63 -14.47 -14.31
N PHE A 22 7.28 -13.75 -13.25
CA PHE A 22 7.71 -12.36 -13.07
C PHE A 22 9.22 -12.24 -12.82
N TYR A 23 9.80 -13.16 -12.05
CA TYR A 23 11.24 -13.18 -11.81
C TYR A 23 12.06 -13.36 -13.07
N SER A 24 11.53 -14.10 -14.05
CA SER A 24 12.18 -14.35 -15.35
C SER A 24 11.83 -13.28 -16.39
N GLY A 25 11.14 -12.19 -16.01
CA GLY A 25 10.79 -11.09 -16.90
C GLY A 25 9.49 -11.25 -17.68
N GLY A 26 8.71 -12.31 -17.41
CA GLY A 26 7.36 -12.48 -17.94
C GLY A 26 6.37 -11.53 -17.27
N ASN A 27 5.22 -11.32 -17.89
CA ASN A 27 4.19 -10.40 -17.40
C ASN A 27 2.78 -10.99 -17.34
N CYS A 28 2.59 -12.20 -17.86
CA CYS A 28 1.31 -12.91 -17.82
C CYS A 28 1.51 -14.41 -17.60
N ALA A 29 0.43 -15.13 -17.24
CA ALA A 29 0.50 -16.56 -16.97
C ALA A 29 0.86 -17.38 -18.21
N GLU A 30 0.50 -16.91 -19.38
CA GLU A 30 0.75 -17.55 -20.68
C GLU A 30 2.24 -17.68 -21.00
N ASP A 31 3.07 -16.79 -20.47
CA ASP A 31 4.53 -16.83 -20.65
C ASP A 31 5.14 -18.14 -20.12
N ILE A 32 4.48 -18.81 -19.18
CA ILE A 32 4.94 -20.11 -18.68
C ILE A 32 4.88 -21.17 -19.79
N GLN A 33 3.88 -21.12 -20.66
CA GLN A 33 3.74 -22.08 -21.76
C GLN A 33 4.62 -21.73 -22.94
N ILE A 34 4.72 -20.45 -23.27
CA ILE A 34 5.37 -19.97 -24.49
C ILE A 34 6.90 -19.94 -24.30
N HIS A 35 7.39 -19.46 -23.17
CA HIS A 35 8.81 -19.15 -22.99
C HIS A 35 9.48 -19.93 -21.86
N LEU A 36 8.82 -20.16 -20.74
CA LEU A 36 9.48 -20.58 -19.50
C LEU A 36 9.30 -22.05 -19.15
N GLY A 37 8.22 -22.69 -19.58
CA GLY A 37 7.80 -24.00 -19.08
C GLY A 37 8.85 -25.09 -19.30
N LYS A 38 9.55 -25.10 -20.44
CA LYS A 38 10.61 -26.05 -20.74
C LYS A 38 11.77 -25.92 -19.73
N HIS A 39 12.19 -24.69 -19.44
CA HIS A 39 13.27 -24.41 -18.51
C HIS A 39 12.87 -24.68 -17.06
N LEU A 40 11.65 -24.29 -16.67
CA LEU A 40 11.16 -24.53 -15.33
C LEU A 40 10.95 -26.02 -15.01
N LYS A 41 10.60 -26.84 -16.01
CA LYS A 41 10.49 -28.30 -15.85
C LYS A 41 11.84 -28.97 -15.62
N SER A 42 12.96 -28.38 -16.08
CA SER A 42 14.31 -28.92 -15.83
C SER A 42 14.79 -28.69 -14.41
N ILE A 43 14.12 -27.85 -13.61
CA ILE A 43 14.44 -27.63 -12.21
C ILE A 43 13.95 -28.84 -11.39
N PRO A 44 14.85 -29.55 -10.66
CA PRO A 44 14.45 -30.71 -9.86
C PRO A 44 13.34 -30.37 -8.85
N GLY A 45 12.31 -31.22 -8.78
CA GLY A 45 11.19 -31.03 -7.87
C GLY A 45 10.25 -29.86 -8.20
N ASN A 46 10.38 -29.25 -9.39
CA ASN A 46 9.47 -28.20 -9.85
C ASN A 46 8.33 -28.81 -10.69
N HIS A 47 7.11 -28.68 -10.20
CA HIS A 47 5.91 -29.04 -10.93
C HIS A 47 5.36 -27.82 -11.64
N VAL A 48 5.33 -27.81 -12.97
CA VAL A 48 4.97 -26.66 -13.80
C VAL A 48 3.52 -26.79 -14.28
N PRO A 49 2.58 -26.04 -13.70
CA PRO A 49 1.18 -26.02 -14.13
C PRO A 49 1.01 -25.26 -15.45
N SER A 50 -0.11 -25.47 -16.12
CA SER A 50 -0.50 -24.63 -17.26
C SER A 50 -0.92 -23.22 -16.83
N ALA A 51 -0.93 -22.26 -17.76
CA ALA A 51 -1.40 -20.91 -17.53
C ALA A 51 -2.80 -20.85 -16.92
N ASP A 52 -3.74 -21.65 -17.46
CA ASP A 52 -5.10 -21.76 -16.92
C ASP A 52 -5.13 -22.29 -15.50
N THR A 53 -4.25 -23.26 -15.19
CA THR A 53 -4.16 -23.82 -13.85
C THR A 53 -3.63 -22.79 -12.84
N ILE A 54 -2.63 -21.97 -13.24
CA ILE A 54 -2.13 -20.85 -12.44
C ILE A 54 -3.25 -19.84 -12.20
N SER A 55 -3.88 -19.37 -13.28
CA SER A 55 -4.96 -18.37 -13.20
C SER A 55 -6.12 -18.83 -12.31
N ARG A 56 -6.52 -20.09 -12.45
CA ARG A 56 -7.55 -20.73 -11.61
C ARG A 56 -7.13 -20.81 -10.16
N GLY A 57 -5.92 -21.26 -9.87
CA GLY A 57 -5.40 -21.36 -8.51
C GLY A 57 -5.23 -19.99 -7.83
N ILE A 58 -4.82 -18.94 -8.56
CA ILE A 58 -4.80 -17.57 -8.04
C ILE A 58 -6.24 -17.10 -7.72
N LYS A 59 -7.21 -17.41 -8.58
CA LYS A 59 -8.61 -17.09 -8.34
C LYS A 59 -9.17 -17.82 -7.11
N GLU A 60 -8.79 -19.07 -6.87
CA GLU A 60 -9.16 -19.83 -5.67
C GLU A 60 -8.55 -19.21 -4.39
N LEU A 61 -7.38 -18.56 -4.48
CA LEU A 61 -6.75 -17.83 -3.36
C LEU A 61 -7.34 -16.44 -3.14
N SER A 62 -8.19 -15.95 -4.04
CA SER A 62 -8.84 -14.66 -3.88
C SER A 62 -9.88 -14.72 -2.75
N THR A 63 -10.16 -13.56 -2.16
CA THR A 63 -11.26 -13.37 -1.20
C THR A 63 -12.44 -12.71 -1.90
N GLN A 64 -13.63 -12.88 -1.34
CA GLN A 64 -14.79 -12.12 -1.79
C GLN A 64 -14.58 -10.62 -1.55
N ASN A 65 -15.12 -9.81 -2.44
CA ASN A 65 -15.12 -8.37 -2.25
C ASN A 65 -16.00 -7.98 -1.05
N THR A 66 -15.57 -6.93 -0.37
CA THR A 66 -16.36 -6.26 0.67
C THR A 66 -16.87 -4.95 0.11
N SER A 67 -18.18 -4.76 0.14
CA SER A 67 -18.79 -3.53 -0.38
C SER A 67 -18.89 -2.48 0.71
N PHE A 68 -18.49 -1.26 0.39
CA PHE A 68 -18.59 -0.08 1.25
C PHE A 68 -19.41 1.00 0.58
N THR A 69 -20.33 1.58 1.34
CA THR A 69 -21.20 2.65 0.83
C THR A 69 -20.74 4.01 1.34
N SER A 70 -20.51 4.93 0.42
CA SER A 70 -20.16 6.31 0.75
C SER A 70 -21.34 7.08 1.34
N ASN A 71 -21.09 8.21 1.99
CA ASN A 71 -22.12 9.11 2.51
C ASN A 71 -23.10 9.64 1.43
N GLN A 72 -22.73 9.51 0.15
CA GLN A 72 -23.57 9.87 -0.99
C GLN A 72 -24.41 8.69 -1.51
N GLY A 73 -24.43 7.55 -0.80
CA GLY A 73 -25.18 6.36 -1.17
C GLY A 73 -24.55 5.51 -2.30
N LYS A 74 -23.35 5.85 -2.76
CA LYS A 74 -22.66 5.09 -3.80
C LYS A 74 -21.81 3.98 -3.19
N THR A 75 -21.98 2.75 -3.70
CA THR A 75 -21.27 1.57 -3.23
C THR A 75 -20.03 1.29 -4.07
N TYR A 76 -18.96 0.82 -3.42
CA TYR A 76 -17.67 0.47 -3.99
C TYR A 76 -17.19 -0.85 -3.43
N ASP A 77 -16.54 -1.64 -4.26
CA ASP A 77 -16.01 -2.95 -3.89
C ASP A 77 -14.52 -2.88 -3.59
N PHE A 78 -14.14 -3.44 -2.44
CA PHE A 78 -12.75 -3.58 -2.02
C PHE A 78 -12.42 -5.06 -1.88
N ASN A 79 -11.25 -5.48 -2.32
CA ASN A 79 -10.73 -6.81 -2.07
C ASN A 79 -9.67 -6.77 -0.96
N ILE A 80 -10.03 -7.35 0.18
CA ILE A 80 -9.21 -7.38 1.40
C ILE A 80 -8.67 -8.79 1.58
N ASN A 81 -7.47 -9.07 1.09
CA ASN A 81 -6.86 -10.39 1.21
C ASN A 81 -5.83 -10.45 2.34
N THR A 82 -6.30 -10.71 3.55
CA THR A 82 -5.46 -10.79 4.75
C THR A 82 -4.46 -11.94 4.68
N LYS A 83 -4.81 -13.07 4.06
CA LYS A 83 -3.93 -14.24 3.94
C LYS A 83 -2.73 -13.94 3.05
N LEU A 84 -2.93 -13.29 1.89
CA LEU A 84 -1.84 -12.92 1.00
C LEU A 84 -0.96 -11.80 1.58
N ASN A 85 -1.55 -10.82 2.24
CA ASN A 85 -0.78 -9.78 2.95
C ASN A 85 0.09 -10.40 4.06
N LEU A 86 -0.45 -11.35 4.84
CA LEU A 86 0.31 -12.05 5.87
C LEU A 86 1.44 -12.90 5.26
N LEU A 87 1.17 -13.62 4.16
CA LEU A 87 2.19 -14.38 3.43
C LEU A 87 3.35 -13.47 2.98
N ASN A 88 3.02 -12.30 2.43
CA ASN A 88 4.01 -11.33 2.00
C ASN A 88 4.90 -10.86 3.18
N ILE A 89 4.29 -10.46 4.30
CA ILE A 89 5.05 -10.06 5.50
C ILE A 89 5.95 -11.19 6.01
N LYS A 90 5.43 -12.43 6.08
CA LYS A 90 6.24 -13.59 6.49
C LYS A 90 7.42 -13.84 5.54
N SER A 91 7.22 -13.67 4.24
CA SER A 91 8.26 -13.80 3.23
C SER A 91 9.36 -12.73 3.41
N LEU A 92 8.98 -11.47 3.65
CA LEU A 92 9.92 -10.38 3.90
C LEU A 92 10.73 -10.59 5.19
N LEU A 93 10.13 -11.17 6.23
CA LEU A 93 10.83 -11.52 7.47
C LEU A 93 11.75 -12.72 7.26
N LEU A 94 11.29 -13.76 6.56
CA LEU A 94 12.08 -14.96 6.27
C LEU A 94 13.31 -14.65 5.44
N THR A 95 13.17 -13.80 4.43
CA THR A 95 14.27 -13.33 3.58
C THR A 95 15.12 -12.23 4.22
N LYS A 96 14.88 -11.91 5.49
CA LYS A 96 15.59 -10.88 6.27
C LYS A 96 15.53 -9.47 5.66
N GLN A 97 14.59 -9.21 4.76
CA GLN A 97 14.36 -7.88 4.20
C GLN A 97 13.69 -6.94 5.20
N LEU A 98 12.92 -7.50 6.13
CA LEU A 98 12.45 -6.86 7.34
C LEU A 98 12.92 -7.64 8.56
N LYS A 99 13.05 -6.94 9.69
CA LYS A 99 13.45 -7.53 10.98
C LYS A 99 12.39 -7.20 12.02
N LYS A 100 12.13 -8.15 12.92
CA LYS A 100 11.26 -7.92 14.08
C LYS A 100 11.91 -6.90 15.03
N ASP A 101 11.08 -6.27 15.81
CA ASP A 101 11.47 -5.29 16.85
C ASP A 101 12.29 -4.09 16.34
N THR A 102 12.21 -3.83 15.04
CA THR A 102 12.89 -2.73 14.35
C THR A 102 11.87 -1.66 13.97
N TYR A 103 12.27 -0.40 14.08
CA TYR A 103 11.47 0.75 13.68
C TYR A 103 11.70 1.06 12.21
N TYR A 104 10.60 1.28 11.48
CA TYR A 104 10.60 1.59 10.05
C TYR A 104 9.79 2.84 9.74
N ASP A 105 10.06 3.43 8.60
CA ASP A 105 9.23 4.46 7.99
C ASP A 105 8.21 3.78 7.06
N PHE A 106 6.97 4.17 7.19
CA PHE A 106 5.81 3.62 6.50
C PHE A 106 5.25 4.66 5.55
N ASP A 107 5.09 4.30 4.31
CA ASP A 107 4.47 5.12 3.27
C ASP A 107 3.17 4.48 2.81
N TYR A 108 2.15 5.29 2.59
CA TYR A 108 0.88 4.82 2.03
C TYR A 108 0.42 5.74 0.92
N ASP A 109 0.04 5.14 -0.19
CA ASP A 109 -0.52 5.84 -1.34
C ASP A 109 -1.49 4.95 -2.11
N ASN A 110 -2.37 5.56 -2.90
CA ASN A 110 -3.23 4.84 -3.82
C ASN A 110 -2.68 4.94 -5.24
N GLN A 111 -2.62 3.81 -5.94
CA GLN A 111 -2.07 3.73 -7.29
C GLN A 111 -3.13 3.28 -8.30
N ILE A 112 -3.21 3.95 -9.44
CA ILE A 112 -4.05 3.49 -10.53
C ILE A 112 -3.35 2.34 -11.27
N ILE A 113 -4.05 1.20 -11.37
CA ILE A 113 -3.67 0.09 -12.24
C ILE A 113 -4.65 0.07 -13.41
N ALA A 114 -4.21 0.64 -14.54
CA ALA A 114 -5.01 0.67 -15.75
C ALA A 114 -5.15 -0.74 -16.34
N THR A 115 -6.37 -1.15 -16.63
CA THR A 115 -6.67 -2.44 -17.25
C THR A 115 -8.09 -2.45 -17.81
N GLU A 116 -8.32 -3.23 -18.88
CA GLU A 116 -9.61 -3.36 -19.56
C GLU A 116 -10.45 -4.55 -19.07
N LYS A 117 -10.16 -5.10 -17.87
CA LYS A 117 -10.95 -6.19 -17.32
C LYS A 117 -12.42 -5.78 -17.13
N TYR A 118 -13.33 -6.75 -17.27
CA TYR A 118 -14.78 -6.51 -17.26
C TYR A 118 -15.33 -5.88 -15.98
N ASP A 119 -14.69 -6.13 -14.84
CA ASP A 119 -15.08 -5.67 -13.51
C ASP A 119 -14.46 -4.32 -13.11
N THR A 120 -13.66 -3.70 -13.99
CA THR A 120 -13.00 -2.42 -13.72
C THR A 120 -13.95 -1.23 -13.83
N LYS A 121 -13.63 -0.18 -13.09
CA LYS A 121 -14.36 1.10 -13.11
C LYS A 121 -13.49 2.22 -13.70
N HIS A 122 -14.13 3.28 -14.19
CA HIS A 122 -13.40 4.45 -14.65
C HIS A 122 -12.73 5.18 -13.48
N THR A 123 -11.42 5.34 -13.57
CA THR A 123 -10.63 6.09 -12.59
C THR A 123 -10.81 7.60 -12.79
N TYR A 124 -10.32 8.40 -11.83
CA TYR A 124 -10.32 9.86 -11.97
C TYR A 124 -9.43 10.37 -13.12
N LYS A 125 -8.55 9.52 -13.68
CA LYS A 125 -7.75 9.83 -14.87
C LYS A 125 -8.43 9.42 -16.18
N HIS A 126 -9.73 9.09 -16.14
CA HIS A 126 -10.52 8.68 -17.30
C HIS A 126 -10.07 7.37 -17.98
N THR A 127 -9.24 6.58 -17.31
CA THR A 127 -8.88 5.23 -17.72
C THR A 127 -9.70 4.21 -16.95
N LYS A 128 -10.00 3.05 -17.54
CA LYS A 128 -10.51 1.92 -16.78
C LYS A 128 -9.42 1.31 -15.91
N GLY A 129 -9.76 0.83 -14.73
CA GLY A 129 -8.77 0.21 -13.86
C GLY A 129 -9.24 0.02 -12.43
N TYR A 130 -8.27 -0.37 -11.60
CA TYR A 130 -8.39 -0.45 -10.14
C TYR A 130 -7.63 0.68 -9.48
N PHE A 131 -7.92 0.93 -8.21
CA PHE A 131 -7.27 1.98 -7.44
C PHE A 131 -6.81 1.47 -6.06
N PRO A 132 -5.93 0.43 -6.03
CA PRO A 132 -5.48 -0.15 -4.78
C PRO A 132 -4.79 0.85 -3.89
N GLY A 133 -5.01 0.69 -2.58
CA GLY A 133 -4.21 1.28 -1.54
C GLY A 133 -2.98 0.42 -1.27
N VAL A 134 -1.81 1.01 -1.30
CA VAL A 134 -0.52 0.33 -1.17
C VAL A 134 0.28 0.93 -0.04
N ALA A 135 0.67 0.11 0.92
CA ALA A 135 1.60 0.49 1.97
C ALA A 135 2.99 -0.08 1.70
N THR A 136 4.02 0.75 1.92
CA THR A 136 5.41 0.35 1.71
C THR A 136 6.30 0.69 2.90
N ILE A 137 7.38 -0.07 3.02
CA ILE A 137 8.54 0.23 3.89
C ILE A 137 9.77 0.27 2.98
N GLY A 138 10.25 1.47 2.70
CA GLY A 138 11.24 1.69 1.66
C GLY A 138 10.71 1.25 0.29
N ASN A 139 11.40 0.33 -0.38
CA ASN A 139 10.98 -0.22 -1.67
C ASN A 139 10.16 -1.53 -1.57
N LYS A 140 9.70 -1.89 -0.39
CA LYS A 140 8.98 -3.16 -0.14
C LYS A 140 7.51 -2.90 0.11
N ILE A 141 6.63 -3.53 -0.67
CA ILE A 141 5.21 -3.54 -0.38
C ILE A 141 4.98 -4.37 0.88
N VAL A 142 4.33 -3.79 1.89
CA VAL A 142 4.00 -4.46 3.15
C VAL A 142 2.50 -4.71 3.35
N TYR A 143 1.67 -3.99 2.61
CA TYR A 143 0.23 -4.19 2.60
C TYR A 143 -0.36 -3.70 1.28
N ILE A 144 -1.34 -4.42 0.76
CA ILE A 144 -2.11 -4.01 -0.41
C ILE A 144 -3.58 -4.36 -0.23
N GLU A 145 -4.46 -3.48 -0.67
CA GLU A 145 -5.90 -3.67 -0.66
C GLU A 145 -6.48 -3.11 -1.96
N ASN A 146 -7.04 -3.99 -2.78
CA ASN A 146 -7.59 -3.55 -4.06
C ASN A 146 -8.92 -2.83 -3.86
N ARG A 147 -9.20 -1.86 -4.70
CA ARG A 147 -10.39 -1.01 -4.67
C ARG A 147 -10.88 -0.74 -6.06
N ASP A 148 -12.17 -0.49 -6.18
CA ASP A 148 -12.76 0.03 -7.41
C ASP A 148 -12.02 1.28 -7.89
N GLY A 149 -11.81 1.38 -9.21
CA GLY A 149 -11.05 2.47 -9.83
C GLY A 149 -11.60 3.85 -9.59
N ASN A 150 -12.90 3.96 -9.32
CA ASN A 150 -13.60 5.22 -9.03
C ASN A 150 -13.82 5.48 -7.53
N ALA A 151 -13.25 4.67 -6.64
CA ALA A 151 -13.34 4.89 -5.21
C ALA A 151 -12.60 6.16 -4.80
N ASN A 152 -13.19 6.95 -3.89
CA ASN A 152 -12.49 8.09 -3.31
C ASN A 152 -11.35 7.60 -2.42
N VAL A 153 -10.20 8.28 -2.46
CA VAL A 153 -9.02 7.95 -1.65
C VAL A 153 -9.37 7.80 -0.17
N LYS A 154 -10.19 8.71 0.37
CA LYS A 154 -10.55 8.75 1.80
C LYS A 154 -11.57 7.71 2.22
N LEU A 155 -12.30 7.11 1.25
CA LEU A 155 -13.30 6.10 1.58
C LEU A 155 -12.61 4.91 2.26
N GLU A 156 -13.00 4.60 3.50
CA GLU A 156 -12.47 3.51 4.32
C GLU A 156 -10.93 3.50 4.47
N GLN A 157 -10.24 4.60 4.19
CA GLN A 157 -8.78 4.64 4.27
C GLN A 157 -8.29 4.46 5.71
N ALA A 158 -8.97 5.02 6.71
CA ALA A 158 -8.62 4.81 8.12
C ALA A 158 -8.73 3.31 8.49
N SER A 159 -9.78 2.63 8.05
CA SER A 159 -9.96 1.18 8.27
C SER A 159 -8.89 0.35 7.55
N THR A 160 -8.50 0.75 6.34
CA THR A 160 -7.39 0.11 5.60
C THR A 160 -6.07 0.25 6.33
N LEU A 161 -5.77 1.45 6.81
CA LEU A 161 -4.56 1.73 7.59
C LEU A 161 -4.55 0.96 8.92
N SER A 162 -5.68 0.89 9.61
CA SER A 162 -5.83 0.10 10.83
C SER A 162 -5.48 -1.37 10.60
N ARG A 163 -6.00 -1.97 9.52
CA ARG A 163 -5.66 -3.35 9.13
C ARG A 163 -4.17 -3.50 8.81
N ALA A 164 -3.58 -2.55 8.09
CA ALA A 164 -2.15 -2.57 7.75
C ALA A 164 -1.26 -2.48 8.99
N TYR A 165 -1.51 -1.49 9.87
CA TYR A 165 -0.75 -1.33 11.12
C TYR A 165 -0.91 -2.53 12.06
N LYS A 166 -2.13 -3.07 12.18
CA LYS A 166 -2.39 -4.27 12.97
C LYS A 166 -1.54 -5.44 12.47
N LEU A 167 -1.54 -5.70 11.16
CA LEU A 167 -0.75 -6.76 10.55
C LEU A 167 0.75 -6.60 10.84
N LEU A 168 1.27 -5.39 10.68
CA LEU A 168 2.68 -5.09 10.95
C LEU A 168 3.02 -5.32 12.43
N LYS A 169 2.21 -4.78 13.34
CA LYS A 169 2.38 -4.91 14.79
C LYS A 169 2.35 -6.37 15.26
N GLU A 170 1.39 -7.16 14.76
CA GLU A 170 1.27 -8.59 15.08
C GLU A 170 2.48 -9.41 14.61
N ASN A 171 3.20 -8.91 13.61
CA ASN A 171 4.41 -9.54 13.10
C ASN A 171 5.71 -8.90 13.65
N GLY A 172 5.62 -8.05 14.68
CA GLY A 172 6.76 -7.46 15.38
C GLY A 172 7.41 -6.30 14.64
N ILE A 173 6.76 -5.70 13.64
CA ILE A 173 7.26 -4.55 12.89
C ILE A 173 6.73 -3.27 13.55
N LYS A 174 7.65 -2.36 13.89
CA LYS A 174 7.34 -1.10 14.58
C LYS A 174 7.43 0.08 13.61
N ILE A 175 6.50 1.01 13.68
CA ILE A 175 6.50 2.20 12.82
C ILE A 175 7.01 3.41 13.57
N ASN A 176 8.04 4.03 13.00
CA ASN A 176 8.62 5.28 13.49
C ASN A 176 7.90 6.48 12.87
N ARG A 177 7.89 6.55 11.54
CA ARG A 177 7.27 7.63 10.78
C ARG A 177 6.29 7.07 9.76
N SER A 178 5.16 7.78 9.58
CA SER A 178 4.23 7.51 8.50
C SER A 178 4.12 8.72 7.57
N ARG A 179 4.14 8.48 6.25
CA ARG A 179 4.04 9.54 5.23
C ARG A 179 2.89 9.24 4.28
N MET A 180 2.11 10.29 3.99
CA MET A 180 0.97 10.20 3.07
C MET A 180 0.80 11.53 2.33
N ASP A 181 0.15 11.46 1.19
CA ASP A 181 -0.17 12.62 0.38
C ASP A 181 -1.39 13.43 0.90
N ALA A 182 -1.77 14.47 0.19
CA ALA A 182 -2.89 15.33 0.54
C ALA A 182 -4.26 14.63 0.39
N GLY A 183 -4.34 13.55 -0.38
CA GLY A 183 -5.53 12.73 -0.50
C GLY A 183 -5.93 12.10 0.83
N SER A 184 -4.95 11.85 1.69
CA SER A 184 -5.13 11.25 3.03
C SER A 184 -5.43 12.26 4.14
N TYR A 185 -5.55 13.55 3.83
CA TYR A 185 -5.79 14.57 4.85
C TYR A 185 -7.25 14.57 5.31
N SER A 186 -7.53 13.85 6.40
CA SER A 186 -8.79 13.87 7.13
C SER A 186 -8.57 13.53 8.60
N LYS A 187 -9.51 13.94 9.47
CA LYS A 187 -9.42 13.73 10.92
C LYS A 187 -9.26 12.26 11.29
N ASP A 188 -10.05 11.38 10.70
CA ASP A 188 -10.07 9.95 11.04
C ASP A 188 -8.76 9.27 10.62
N ILE A 189 -8.24 9.61 9.45
CA ILE A 189 -6.96 9.11 8.95
C ILE A 189 -5.81 9.62 9.85
N ILE A 190 -5.80 10.90 10.20
CA ILE A 190 -4.78 11.49 11.07
C ILE A 190 -4.79 10.80 12.44
N ASN A 191 -5.97 10.56 13.03
CA ASN A 191 -6.10 9.88 14.32
C ASN A 191 -5.56 8.44 14.25
N GLU A 192 -5.89 7.70 13.20
CA GLU A 192 -5.39 6.33 13.01
C GLU A 192 -3.87 6.30 12.87
N VAL A 193 -3.32 7.19 12.06
CA VAL A 193 -1.87 7.30 11.85
C VAL A 193 -1.14 7.71 13.13
N ALA A 194 -1.66 8.71 13.84
CA ALA A 194 -1.08 9.20 15.10
C ALA A 194 -1.07 8.13 16.20
N SER A 195 -2.06 7.23 16.20
CA SER A 195 -2.14 6.13 17.16
C SER A 195 -1.14 5.01 16.89
N ASN A 196 -0.62 4.91 15.66
CA ASN A 196 0.22 3.79 15.22
C ASN A 196 1.65 4.18 14.83
N SER A 197 1.99 5.47 14.83
CA SER A 197 3.31 6.00 14.48
C SER A 197 3.82 6.97 15.53
N LYS A 198 5.14 7.01 15.74
CA LYS A 198 5.75 8.03 16.62
C LYS A 198 5.65 9.43 16.03
N LEU A 199 5.82 9.53 14.71
CA LEU A 199 5.73 10.76 13.93
C LEU A 199 4.93 10.48 12.66
N PHE A 200 4.32 11.52 12.10
CA PHE A 200 3.69 11.40 10.79
C PHE A 200 3.80 12.70 9.99
N TYR A 201 3.70 12.54 8.67
CA TYR A 201 3.72 13.63 7.70
C TYR A 201 2.58 13.40 6.71
N ILE A 202 1.57 14.27 6.77
CA ILE A 202 0.43 14.25 5.85
C ILE A 202 0.28 15.65 5.29
N ARG A 203 0.33 15.78 3.96
CA ARG A 203 0.15 17.08 3.32
C ARG A 203 -1.29 17.58 3.58
N ALA A 204 -1.41 18.79 4.14
CA ALA A 204 -2.70 19.38 4.39
C ALA A 204 -3.32 19.95 3.08
N ASN A 205 -4.64 19.79 2.95
CA ASN A 205 -5.45 20.47 1.96
C ASN A 205 -5.92 21.82 2.54
N LYS A 206 -6.22 22.79 1.71
CA LYS A 206 -6.72 24.13 2.12
C LYS A 206 -5.78 24.86 3.08
N CYS A 207 -4.50 24.88 2.76
CA CYS A 207 -3.44 25.45 3.60
C CYS A 207 -3.66 26.93 3.99
N ALA A 208 -4.38 27.72 3.19
CA ALA A 208 -4.63 29.13 3.48
C ALA A 208 -5.44 29.33 4.79
N GLU A 209 -6.41 28.47 5.08
CA GLU A 209 -7.21 28.53 6.29
C GLU A 209 -6.38 28.13 7.53
N ILE A 210 -5.61 27.05 7.39
CA ILE A 210 -4.68 26.59 8.43
C ILE A 210 -3.61 27.66 8.70
N PHE A 211 -3.09 28.27 7.63
CA PHE A 211 -2.09 29.33 7.76
C PHE A 211 -2.65 30.54 8.53
N ARG A 212 -3.87 30.97 8.25
CA ARG A 212 -4.53 32.06 9.00
C ARG A 212 -4.71 31.72 10.48
N SER A 213 -5.08 30.48 10.79
CA SER A 213 -5.30 30.05 12.19
C SER A 213 -4.02 29.99 13.03
N VAL A 214 -2.84 30.01 12.40
CA VAL A 214 -1.55 29.95 13.09
C VAL A 214 -0.70 31.23 12.92
N LEU A 215 -1.26 32.29 12.32
CA LEU A 215 -0.53 33.56 12.09
C LEU A 215 -0.05 34.20 13.38
N ASP A 216 -0.85 34.10 14.46
CA ASP A 216 -0.58 34.70 15.74
C ASP A 216 0.22 33.79 16.69
N THR A 217 0.66 32.62 16.19
CA THR A 217 1.47 31.69 16.97
C THR A 217 2.93 32.09 16.99
N GLU A 218 3.61 31.84 18.10
CA GLU A 218 5.05 32.08 18.19
C GLU A 218 5.81 31.12 17.29
N TRP A 219 6.56 31.65 16.35
CA TRP A 219 7.29 30.91 15.32
C TRP A 219 8.75 30.75 15.69
N ARG A 220 9.28 29.53 15.63
CA ARG A 220 10.72 29.28 15.78
C ARG A 220 11.39 29.17 14.42
N THR A 221 12.55 29.82 14.27
CA THR A 221 13.39 29.64 13.09
C THR A 221 14.22 28.37 13.24
N ILE A 222 14.15 27.47 12.27
CA ILE A 222 15.00 26.29 12.20
C ILE A 222 16.02 26.53 11.11
N SER A 223 17.33 26.47 11.44
CA SER A 223 18.40 26.46 10.45
C SER A 223 18.50 25.09 9.82
N ILE A 224 18.36 25.00 8.51
CA ILE A 224 18.51 23.75 7.75
C ILE A 224 19.76 23.84 6.90
N PHE A 225 20.70 22.93 7.10
CA PHE A 225 22.02 22.95 6.46
C PHE A 225 22.01 22.64 4.95
N SER A 226 20.87 22.26 4.36
CA SER A 226 20.78 21.98 2.92
C SER A 226 19.48 22.50 2.33
N ILE A 227 19.59 23.52 1.49
CA ILE A 227 18.48 24.12 0.74
C ILE A 227 17.77 23.09 -0.15
N HIS A 228 18.48 22.10 -0.69
CA HIS A 228 17.92 21.06 -1.55
C HIS A 228 17.00 20.07 -0.80
N GLN A 229 17.39 19.64 0.39
CA GLN A 229 16.56 18.80 1.23
C GLN A 229 15.33 19.56 1.73
N PHE A 230 15.48 20.86 1.98
CA PHE A 230 14.39 21.72 2.41
C PHE A 230 13.39 22.03 1.28
N ALA A 231 13.84 22.29 0.07
CA ALA A 231 12.98 22.50 -1.10
C ALA A 231 12.17 21.24 -1.44
N ASN A 232 12.77 20.07 -1.35
CA ASN A 232 12.05 18.79 -1.51
C ASN A 232 11.06 18.53 -0.38
N MET A 233 11.36 18.95 0.84
CA MET A 233 10.46 18.85 1.99
C MET A 233 9.28 19.84 1.87
N LEU A 234 9.52 21.09 1.44
CA LEU A 234 8.48 22.11 1.26
C LEU A 234 7.57 21.85 0.06
N ASN A 235 8.08 21.31 -1.02
CA ASN A 235 7.29 20.99 -2.20
C ASN A 235 6.33 19.82 -1.97
N ASN A 236 6.54 18.99 -0.96
CA ASN A 236 5.79 17.76 -0.75
C ASN A 236 5.07 17.65 0.61
N TRP A 237 5.42 18.44 1.66
CA TRP A 237 4.95 18.11 3.01
C TRP A 237 4.68 19.33 3.90
N LEU A 238 3.46 19.44 4.42
CA LEU A 238 3.15 20.26 5.60
C LEU A 238 3.22 19.34 6.83
N ILE A 239 4.10 19.69 7.77
CA ILE A 239 4.24 18.98 9.03
C ILE A 239 3.08 19.42 9.93
N TYR A 240 2.18 18.52 10.26
CA TYR A 240 1.17 18.74 11.27
C TYR A 240 1.62 18.04 12.57
N ASN A 241 2.14 18.82 13.50
CA ASN A 241 2.46 18.29 14.83
C ASN A 241 1.23 18.48 15.74
N TYR A 242 0.53 17.40 16.07
CA TYR A 242 -0.67 17.43 16.91
C TYR A 242 -0.35 17.63 18.41
N THR A 243 0.90 17.76 18.80
CA THR A 243 1.26 18.18 20.15
C THR A 243 1.19 19.70 20.25
N LYS A 244 0.37 20.19 21.14
CA LYS A 244 0.05 21.61 21.44
C LYS A 244 1.25 22.55 21.70
N THR A 245 2.47 22.25 21.27
CA THR A 245 3.65 22.91 21.85
C THR A 245 4.61 23.57 20.87
N PHE A 246 4.49 23.43 19.54
CA PHE A 246 5.49 24.06 18.67
C PHE A 246 4.89 24.60 17.36
N GLY A 247 4.79 25.92 17.28
CA GLY A 247 4.63 26.61 16.00
C GLY A 247 5.98 26.66 15.26
N ILE A 248 6.02 26.22 14.01
CA ILE A 248 7.22 26.30 13.15
C ILE A 248 6.96 27.34 12.06
N LYS A 249 7.75 28.41 12.03
CA LYS A 249 7.65 29.47 11.02
C LYS A 249 8.59 29.18 9.87
N PHE A 250 8.04 29.06 8.67
CA PHE A 250 8.82 29.02 7.45
C PHE A 250 8.79 30.39 6.78
N ARG A 251 9.93 31.01 6.60
CA ARG A 251 10.06 32.25 5.85
C ARG A 251 10.53 31.90 4.43
N TYR A 252 9.68 32.16 3.45
CA TYR A 252 10.06 32.09 2.05
C TYR A 252 10.64 33.45 1.66
N ASN A 253 11.92 33.53 1.31
CA ASN A 253 12.47 34.66 0.59
C ASN A 253 12.37 34.33 -0.90
N LYS A 254 11.70 35.22 -1.65
CA LYS A 254 11.63 35.18 -3.11
C LYS A 254 13.03 35.35 -3.70
#